data_c23c12598740110c1d84973213bf7aa1
#
_entry.id   c23c12598740110c1d84973213bf7aa1
#
_cell.length_a   1.000
_cell.length_b   1.000
_cell.length_c   1.000
_cell.angle_alpha   90.00
_cell.angle_beta   90.00
_cell.angle_gamma   90.00
#
_symmetry.space_group_name_H-M   'P 1'
#
loop_
_entity.id
_entity.type
_entity.pdbx_description
1 polymer ?
#
loop_
_entity_poly.entity_id
_entity_poly.type
_entity_poly.pdbx_seq_one_letter_code
_entity_poly.pdbx_strand_id
1 'polypeptide(L)'
;IIAQISTPLEGTETGGSLHDKLAQMTPDVLLPAIHAIEKGTATRVPQKEFLATYAPKLLRADGKIDWTRPAEEIGRMIRAYDPWPGTFTNYWNRKKRIRNMKIFPGFSIVPEAEGKPGQVLSAGEQGLLIACGSGGLLVTNVQLEGSTRMNISQLIAGHPNLKDIHFDV
;
A
#
# COMPACT_ATOMS: atom_id res chain seq x y z
N ILE A 1 23.78 -6.00 17.85
CA ILE A 1 23.93 -6.11 16.38
C ILE A 1 25.34 -6.62 16.11
N ILE A 2 25.47 -7.60 15.19
CA ILE A 2 26.78 -8.17 14.78
C ILE A 2 27.16 -7.65 13.39
N ALA A 3 26.20 -7.53 12.50
CA ALA A 3 26.42 -6.97 11.17
C ALA A 3 25.16 -6.21 10.72
N GLN A 4 25.33 -5.24 9.86
CA GLN A 4 24.25 -4.41 9.34
C GLN A 4 24.62 -3.90 7.95
N ILE A 5 23.63 -3.88 7.05
CA ILE A 5 23.73 -3.23 5.74
C ILE A 5 22.50 -2.35 5.55
N SER A 6 22.62 -1.28 4.82
CA SER A 6 21.53 -0.37 4.49
C SER A 6 21.31 -0.32 2.99
N THR A 7 20.06 -0.09 2.58
CA THR A 7 19.68 0.15 1.19
C THR A 7 18.75 1.35 1.13
N PRO A 8 18.88 2.23 0.13
CA PRO A 8 17.95 3.34 -0.05
C PRO A 8 16.57 2.82 -0.47
N LEU A 9 15.53 3.59 -0.11
CA LEU A 9 14.18 3.43 -0.61
C LEU A 9 13.96 4.45 -1.74
N GLU A 10 13.59 3.96 -2.91
CA GLU A 10 13.34 4.80 -4.11
C GLU A 10 11.94 5.45 -4.09
N GLY A 11 11.10 5.09 -3.12
CA GLY A 11 9.73 5.61 -3.00
C GLY A 11 8.70 4.94 -3.90
N THR A 12 9.12 3.98 -4.71
CA THR A 12 8.24 3.19 -5.61
C THR A 12 8.06 1.75 -5.15
N GLU A 13 8.84 1.31 -4.18
CA GLU A 13 8.78 -0.05 -3.66
C GLU A 13 7.42 -0.36 -3.06
N THR A 14 7.03 -1.63 -3.18
CA THR A 14 5.96 -2.24 -2.39
C THR A 14 6.55 -3.02 -1.21
N GLY A 15 5.72 -3.40 -0.25
CA GLY A 15 6.13 -4.28 0.84
C GLY A 15 6.75 -5.58 0.31
N GLY A 16 6.18 -6.17 -0.75
CA GLY A 16 6.70 -7.37 -1.40
C GLY A 16 8.04 -7.14 -2.09
N SER A 17 8.16 -6.10 -2.92
CA SER A 17 9.42 -5.83 -3.64
C SER A 17 10.56 -5.48 -2.68
N LEU A 18 10.28 -4.77 -1.59
CA LEU A 18 11.26 -4.49 -0.55
C LEU A 18 11.69 -5.75 0.19
N HIS A 19 10.73 -6.63 0.53
CA HIS A 19 11.01 -7.93 1.12
C HIS A 19 11.98 -8.74 0.24
N ASP A 20 11.70 -8.83 -1.06
CA ASP A 20 12.55 -9.59 -2.00
C ASP A 20 13.93 -8.97 -2.14
N LYS A 21 14.02 -7.64 -2.21
CA LYS A 21 15.30 -6.90 -2.21
C LYS A 21 16.13 -7.23 -0.97
N LEU A 22 15.53 -7.18 0.21
CA LEU A 22 16.21 -7.48 1.48
C LEU A 22 16.61 -8.96 1.57
N ALA A 23 15.77 -9.87 1.07
CA ALA A 23 16.10 -11.30 1.02
C ALA A 23 17.32 -11.58 0.15
N GLN A 24 17.45 -10.91 -1.00
CA GLN A 24 18.62 -11.03 -1.88
C GLN A 24 19.91 -10.47 -1.24
N MET A 25 19.80 -9.45 -0.41
CA MET A 25 20.95 -8.86 0.31
C MET A 25 21.38 -9.68 1.54
N THR A 26 20.50 -10.53 2.06
CA THR A 26 20.72 -11.26 3.32
C THR A 26 22.00 -12.11 3.32
N PRO A 27 22.34 -12.90 2.26
CA PRO A 27 23.55 -13.71 2.25
C PRO A 27 24.85 -12.89 2.45
N ASP A 28 24.93 -11.68 1.89
CA ASP A 28 26.11 -10.82 1.95
C ASP A 28 26.42 -10.34 3.38
N VAL A 29 25.38 -10.28 4.21
CA VAL A 29 25.51 -9.88 5.63
C VAL A 29 25.64 -11.11 6.53
N LEU A 30 24.83 -12.13 6.28
CA LEU A 30 24.69 -13.29 7.16
C LEU A 30 25.93 -14.17 7.14
N LEU A 31 26.47 -14.49 5.95
CA LEU A 31 27.62 -15.41 5.84
C LEU A 31 28.89 -14.86 6.53
N PRO A 32 29.30 -13.59 6.30
CA PRO A 32 30.42 -13.02 7.03
C PRO A 32 30.20 -12.96 8.56
N ALA A 33 28.94 -12.69 8.99
CA ALA A 33 28.60 -12.64 10.41
C ALA A 33 28.75 -14.03 11.07
N ILE A 34 28.29 -15.10 10.41
CA ILE A 34 28.46 -16.48 10.89
C ILE A 34 29.96 -16.81 11.02
N HIS A 35 30.76 -16.53 10.00
CA HIS A 35 32.19 -16.78 10.03
C HIS A 35 32.92 -16.01 11.13
N ALA A 36 32.48 -14.75 11.39
CA ALA A 36 33.05 -13.96 12.48
C ALA A 36 32.69 -14.55 13.87
N ILE A 37 31.49 -15.09 14.02
CA ILE A 37 31.08 -15.80 15.25
C ILE A 37 31.91 -17.06 15.46
N GLU A 38 32.05 -17.87 14.43
CA GLU A 38 32.84 -19.11 14.48
C GLU A 38 34.31 -18.88 14.89
N LYS A 39 34.91 -17.79 14.37
CA LYS A 39 36.27 -17.39 14.68
C LYS A 39 36.44 -16.65 15.99
N GLY A 40 35.35 -16.35 16.71
CA GLY A 40 35.36 -15.53 17.93
C GLY A 40 35.76 -14.07 17.71
N THR A 41 35.64 -13.55 16.46
CA THR A 41 36.01 -12.17 16.09
C THR A 41 34.81 -11.25 15.94
N ALA A 42 33.59 -11.77 16.15
CA ALA A 42 32.37 -10.97 16.03
C ALA A 42 32.32 -9.85 17.08
N THR A 43 32.25 -8.60 16.60
CA THR A 43 32.04 -7.44 17.46
C THR A 43 30.54 -7.27 17.70
N ARG A 44 30.14 -7.07 18.97
CA ARG A 44 28.74 -6.83 19.34
C ARG A 44 28.50 -5.35 19.59
N VAL A 45 27.57 -4.75 18.84
CA VAL A 45 27.16 -3.36 19.02
C VAL A 45 25.81 -3.34 19.72
N PRO A 46 25.68 -2.76 20.94
CA PRO A 46 24.39 -2.61 21.64
C PRO A 46 23.41 -1.78 20.82
N GLN A 47 22.14 -2.12 20.87
CA GLN A 47 21.08 -1.27 20.32
C GLN A 47 20.83 -0.06 21.21
N LYS A 48 20.44 1.06 20.60
CA LYS A 48 20.10 2.29 21.32
C LYS A 48 18.63 2.24 21.69
N GLU A 49 18.31 1.87 22.92
CA GLU A 49 16.94 1.70 23.42
C GLU A 49 16.05 2.94 23.21
N PHE A 50 16.62 4.15 23.32
CA PHE A 50 15.88 5.40 23.13
C PHE A 50 15.44 5.66 21.67
N LEU A 51 15.96 4.90 20.70
CA LEU A 51 15.54 4.92 19.30
C LEU A 51 14.58 3.77 18.94
N ALA A 52 14.26 2.90 19.89
CA ALA A 52 13.41 1.77 19.63
C ALA A 52 11.97 2.22 19.32
N THR A 53 11.38 1.66 18.27
CA THR A 53 9.96 1.82 17.92
C THR A 53 9.30 0.45 17.87
N TYR A 54 8.03 0.41 18.25
CA TYR A 54 7.27 -0.83 18.21
C TYR A 54 6.55 -0.96 16.87
N ALA A 55 6.76 -2.08 16.17
CA ALA A 55 6.07 -2.44 14.96
C ALA A 55 5.14 -3.64 15.24
N PRO A 56 3.83 -3.41 15.48
CA PRO A 56 2.88 -4.48 15.76
C PRO A 56 2.68 -5.37 14.54
N LYS A 57 2.19 -6.59 14.78
CA LYS A 57 1.80 -7.50 13.69
C LYS A 57 0.64 -6.87 12.90
N LEU A 58 0.80 -6.79 11.58
CA LEU A 58 -0.25 -6.31 10.68
C LEU A 58 -1.44 -7.27 10.67
N LEU A 59 -2.63 -6.71 10.74
CA LEU A 59 -3.91 -7.40 10.64
C LEU A 59 -4.60 -7.04 9.33
N ARG A 60 -5.54 -7.87 8.88
CA ARG A 60 -6.31 -7.60 7.65
C ARG A 60 -7.10 -6.29 7.74
N ALA A 61 -7.59 -5.94 8.94
CA ALA A 61 -8.33 -4.70 9.18
C ALA A 61 -7.50 -3.43 8.93
N ASP A 62 -6.17 -3.50 9.15
CA ASP A 62 -5.27 -2.37 8.93
C ASP A 62 -5.22 -1.94 7.45
N GLY A 63 -5.62 -2.84 6.54
CA GLY A 63 -5.73 -2.54 5.11
C GLY A 63 -6.94 -1.68 4.72
N LYS A 64 -7.86 -1.36 5.64
CA LYS A 64 -8.99 -0.48 5.33
C LYS A 64 -8.49 0.94 5.06
N ILE A 65 -8.81 1.48 3.89
CA ILE A 65 -8.43 2.85 3.52
C ILE A 65 -9.33 3.84 4.26
N ASP A 66 -8.69 4.80 4.92
CA ASP A 66 -9.30 6.00 5.49
C ASP A 66 -9.11 7.15 4.49
N TRP A 67 -10.16 7.48 3.75
CA TRP A 67 -10.11 8.53 2.73
C TRP A 67 -9.96 9.94 3.30
N THR A 68 -10.10 10.14 4.62
CA THR A 68 -9.86 11.46 5.26
C THR A 68 -8.38 11.81 5.32
N ARG A 69 -7.49 10.85 5.08
CA ARG A 69 -6.05 11.06 5.05
C ARG A 69 -5.59 11.70 3.73
N PRO A 70 -4.41 12.34 3.70
CA PRO A 70 -3.81 12.84 2.47
C PRO A 70 -3.59 11.75 1.43
N ALA A 71 -3.75 12.06 0.15
CA ALA A 71 -3.55 11.13 -0.97
C ALA A 71 -2.16 10.47 -0.94
N GLU A 72 -1.12 11.22 -0.58
CA GLU A 72 0.24 10.69 -0.45
C GLU A 72 0.36 9.61 0.63
N GLU A 73 -0.32 9.80 1.77
CA GLU A 73 -0.29 8.84 2.87
C GLU A 73 -1.02 7.55 2.47
N ILE A 74 -2.19 7.68 1.83
CA ILE A 74 -2.93 6.54 1.28
C ILE A 74 -2.09 5.82 0.23
N GLY A 75 -1.42 6.56 -0.66
CA GLY A 75 -0.53 5.97 -1.66
C GLY A 75 0.63 5.19 -1.04
N ARG A 76 1.26 5.70 0.02
CA ARG A 76 2.29 4.96 0.78
C ARG A 76 1.71 3.69 1.39
N MET A 77 0.51 3.76 1.99
CA MET A 77 -0.17 2.62 2.58
C MET A 77 -0.46 1.52 1.52
N ILE A 78 -0.95 1.91 0.33
CA ILE A 78 -1.23 0.97 -0.76
C ILE A 78 0.05 0.21 -1.17
N ARG A 79 1.18 0.90 -1.29
CA ARG A 79 2.46 0.24 -1.59
C ARG A 79 2.95 -0.61 -0.44
N ALA A 80 2.96 -0.08 0.78
CA ALA A 80 3.48 -0.78 1.96
C ALA A 80 2.74 -2.09 2.25
N TYR A 81 1.45 -2.14 1.97
CA TYR A 81 0.60 -3.28 2.27
C TYR A 81 0.42 -4.27 1.10
N ASP A 82 1.08 -4.05 -0.02
CA ASP A 82 1.09 -5.00 -1.13
C ASP A 82 2.27 -5.97 -0.98
N PRO A 83 2.08 -7.29 -0.99
CA PRO A 83 0.81 -8.02 -1.18
C PRO A 83 -0.02 -8.26 0.11
N TRP A 84 0.49 -7.99 1.28
CA TRP A 84 -0.18 -8.26 2.56
C TRP A 84 -0.07 -7.08 3.53
N PRO A 85 -1.17 -6.73 4.21
CA PRO A 85 -2.51 -7.32 4.21
C PRO A 85 -3.35 -7.00 2.96
N GLY A 86 -2.83 -6.17 2.05
CA GLY A 86 -3.54 -5.55 0.95
C GLY A 86 -4.42 -4.39 1.42
N THR A 87 -4.75 -3.48 0.52
CA THR A 87 -5.63 -2.35 0.84
C THR A 87 -7.00 -2.53 0.24
N PHE A 88 -8.02 -2.04 0.94
CA PHE A 88 -9.40 -2.13 0.51
C PHE A 88 -10.24 -0.96 1.02
N THR A 89 -11.34 -0.73 0.35
CA THR A 89 -12.38 0.21 0.75
C THR A 89 -13.75 -0.43 0.56
N ASN A 90 -14.74 0.06 1.28
CA ASN A 90 -16.12 -0.36 1.09
C ASN A 90 -16.87 0.69 0.27
N TYR A 91 -17.86 0.26 -0.49
CA TYR A 91 -18.76 1.13 -1.23
C TYR A 91 -20.19 0.61 -1.22
N TRP A 92 -21.15 1.51 -1.39
CA TRP A 92 -22.57 1.16 -1.51
C TRP A 92 -22.92 0.92 -2.96
N ASN A 93 -23.37 -0.29 -3.28
CA ASN A 93 -23.90 -0.55 -4.62
C ASN A 93 -25.34 0.03 -4.74
N ARG A 94 -25.88 0.02 -5.97
CA ARG A 94 -27.25 0.48 -6.26
C ARG A 94 -28.36 -0.19 -5.42
N LYS A 95 -28.13 -1.42 -4.96
CA LYS A 95 -29.04 -2.16 -4.07
C LYS A 95 -28.83 -1.81 -2.60
N LYS A 96 -28.09 -0.74 -2.29
CA LYS A 96 -27.71 -0.31 -0.94
C LYS A 96 -27.04 -1.42 -0.12
N ARG A 97 -26.28 -2.30 -0.78
CA ARG A 97 -25.47 -3.32 -0.12
C ARG A 97 -24.02 -2.87 -0.11
N ILE A 98 -23.40 -3.02 1.05
CA ILE A 98 -21.95 -2.78 1.19
C ILE A 98 -21.21 -3.85 0.39
N ARG A 99 -20.23 -3.41 -0.39
CA ARG A 99 -19.33 -4.24 -1.16
C ARG A 99 -17.91 -3.81 -0.92
N ASN A 100 -16.99 -4.74 -1.01
CA ASN A 100 -15.58 -4.51 -0.84
C ASN A 100 -14.90 -4.32 -2.21
N MET A 101 -14.00 -3.35 -2.28
CA MET A 101 -13.12 -3.13 -3.42
C MET A 101 -11.68 -3.09 -2.92
N LYS A 102 -10.85 -4.00 -3.39
CA LYS A 102 -9.40 -3.93 -3.16
C LYS A 102 -8.78 -2.95 -4.14
N ILE A 103 -7.79 -2.21 -3.65
CA ILE A 103 -6.99 -1.25 -4.43
C ILE A 103 -5.55 -1.74 -4.41
N PHE A 104 -4.92 -1.72 -5.58
CA PHE A 104 -3.56 -2.21 -5.77
C PHE A 104 -2.62 -1.08 -6.19
N PRO A 105 -1.30 -1.26 -6.07
CA PRO A 105 -0.32 -0.37 -6.68
C PRO A 105 -0.60 -0.15 -8.17
N GLY A 106 -0.24 1.03 -8.68
CA GLY A 106 -0.62 1.55 -9.98
C GLY A 106 -1.63 2.67 -9.77
N PHE A 107 -1.15 3.77 -9.20
CA PHE A 107 -1.92 4.98 -8.94
C PHE A 107 -1.04 6.21 -9.18
N SER A 108 -1.69 7.35 -9.35
CA SER A 108 -1.03 8.66 -9.36
C SER A 108 -1.70 9.58 -8.34
N ILE A 109 -0.92 10.47 -7.75
CA ILE A 109 -1.43 11.50 -6.85
C ILE A 109 -1.78 12.73 -7.70
N VAL A 110 -2.96 13.31 -7.45
CA VAL A 110 -3.46 14.53 -8.07
C VAL A 110 -3.62 15.57 -6.97
N PRO A 111 -2.59 16.41 -6.73
CA PRO A 111 -2.56 17.33 -5.57
C PRO A 111 -3.71 18.32 -5.56
N GLU A 112 -4.15 18.79 -6.74
CA GLU A 112 -5.18 19.81 -6.93
C GLU A 112 -6.60 19.24 -6.93
N ALA A 113 -6.77 17.92 -6.72
CA ALA A 113 -8.10 17.33 -6.68
C ALA A 113 -8.84 17.76 -5.41
N GLU A 114 -10.03 18.32 -5.61
CA GLU A 114 -10.90 18.80 -4.54
C GLU A 114 -12.21 18.01 -4.53
N GLY A 115 -12.69 17.64 -3.35
CA GLY A 115 -13.93 16.90 -3.16
C GLY A 115 -14.10 16.42 -1.73
N LYS A 116 -15.23 15.79 -1.44
CA LYS A 116 -15.43 15.14 -0.14
C LYS A 116 -14.59 13.86 -0.10
N PRO A 117 -13.89 13.55 1.01
CA PRO A 117 -13.15 12.30 1.14
C PRO A 117 -14.01 11.08 0.75
N GLY A 118 -13.43 10.18 -0.06
CA GLY A 118 -14.13 9.01 -0.59
C GLY A 118 -15.05 9.27 -1.80
N GLN A 119 -15.21 10.53 -2.22
CA GLN A 119 -16.00 10.88 -3.41
C GLN A 119 -15.24 10.51 -4.68
N VAL A 120 -15.92 9.83 -5.62
CA VAL A 120 -15.41 9.62 -6.97
C VAL A 120 -15.60 10.91 -7.77
N LEU A 121 -14.49 11.54 -8.16
CA LEU A 121 -14.46 12.79 -8.94
C LEU A 121 -14.57 12.50 -10.44
N SER A 122 -13.89 11.46 -10.89
CA SER A 122 -13.96 11.00 -12.28
C SER A 122 -13.73 9.51 -12.40
N ALA A 123 -14.34 8.90 -13.40
CA ALA A 123 -14.10 7.52 -13.81
C ALA A 123 -13.96 7.49 -15.33
N GLY A 124 -12.83 6.99 -15.82
CA GLY A 124 -12.52 6.98 -17.25
C GLY A 124 -11.39 5.99 -17.57
N GLU A 125 -10.93 5.99 -18.81
CA GLU A 125 -9.87 5.10 -19.28
C GLU A 125 -8.56 5.26 -18.50
N GLN A 126 -8.26 6.47 -18.00
CA GLN A 126 -7.07 6.75 -17.21
C GLN A 126 -7.13 6.20 -15.78
N GLY A 127 -8.32 5.94 -15.26
CA GLY A 127 -8.50 5.46 -13.89
C GLY A 127 -9.74 5.99 -13.21
N LEU A 128 -9.80 5.72 -11.91
CA LEU A 128 -10.81 6.19 -10.98
C LEU A 128 -10.17 7.23 -10.05
N LEU A 129 -10.54 8.51 -10.22
CA LEU A 129 -10.04 9.59 -9.35
C LEU A 129 -10.94 9.68 -8.12
N ILE A 130 -10.35 9.54 -6.96
CA ILE A 130 -11.04 9.56 -5.66
C ILE A 130 -10.47 10.71 -4.83
N ALA A 131 -11.35 11.55 -4.29
CA ALA A 131 -10.96 12.62 -3.38
C ALA A 131 -10.48 12.05 -2.04
N CYS A 132 -9.41 12.64 -1.52
CA CYS A 132 -8.81 12.34 -0.22
C CYS A 132 -8.96 13.53 0.73
N GLY A 133 -8.49 13.42 1.96
CA GLY A 133 -8.47 14.54 2.90
C GLY A 133 -7.65 15.72 2.40
N SER A 134 -6.65 15.47 1.54
CA SER A 134 -5.91 16.46 0.76
C SER A 134 -5.49 15.81 -0.54
N GLY A 135 -5.80 16.48 -1.67
CA GLY A 135 -5.59 15.97 -3.02
C GLY A 135 -6.49 14.78 -3.37
N GLY A 136 -6.15 14.06 -4.41
CA GLY A 136 -6.87 12.89 -4.89
C GLY A 136 -5.95 11.76 -5.32
N LEU A 137 -6.49 10.57 -5.36
CA LEU A 137 -5.80 9.36 -5.80
C LEU A 137 -6.44 8.85 -7.10
N LEU A 138 -5.68 8.87 -8.18
CA LEU A 138 -6.08 8.28 -9.47
C LEU A 138 -5.67 6.80 -9.47
N VAL A 139 -6.63 5.91 -9.22
CA VAL A 139 -6.43 4.46 -9.09
C VAL A 139 -6.63 3.79 -10.44
N THR A 140 -5.74 2.87 -10.83
CA THR A 140 -5.83 2.16 -12.12
C THR A 140 -6.14 0.67 -11.97
N ASN A 141 -5.79 0.06 -10.84
CA ASN A 141 -5.92 -1.38 -10.62
C ASN A 141 -6.76 -1.69 -9.38
N VAL A 142 -7.81 -2.46 -9.57
CA VAL A 142 -8.76 -2.82 -8.50
C VAL A 142 -9.21 -4.26 -8.61
N GLN A 143 -9.87 -4.73 -7.55
CA GLN A 143 -10.58 -6.01 -7.55
C GLN A 143 -11.88 -5.84 -6.78
N LEU A 144 -13.00 -6.08 -7.43
CA LEU A 144 -14.29 -6.18 -6.74
C LEU A 144 -14.42 -7.52 -6.02
N GLU A 145 -15.23 -7.53 -4.97
CA GLU A 145 -15.59 -8.74 -4.25
C GLU A 145 -16.16 -9.81 -5.21
N GLY A 146 -15.56 -11.00 -5.17
CA GLY A 146 -15.97 -12.13 -6.04
C GLY A 146 -15.46 -12.05 -7.49
N SER A 147 -14.58 -11.07 -7.81
CA SER A 147 -14.02 -10.89 -9.16
C SER A 147 -12.48 -11.08 -9.15
N THR A 148 -11.88 -11.08 -10.32
CA THR A 148 -10.41 -11.04 -10.49
C THR A 148 -9.91 -9.60 -10.45
N ARG A 149 -8.60 -9.41 -10.23
CA ARG A 149 -7.93 -8.11 -10.39
C ARG A 149 -8.08 -7.63 -11.83
N MET A 150 -8.41 -6.36 -12.02
CA MET A 150 -8.63 -5.76 -13.34
C MET A 150 -8.25 -4.28 -13.35
N ASN A 151 -8.06 -3.74 -14.55
CA ASN A 151 -7.91 -2.31 -14.74
C ASN A 151 -9.25 -1.59 -14.64
N ILE A 152 -9.22 -0.31 -14.26
CA ILE A 152 -10.44 0.52 -14.18
C ILE A 152 -11.16 0.60 -15.53
N SER A 153 -10.45 0.65 -16.66
CA SER A 153 -11.09 0.62 -17.99
C SER A 153 -11.97 -0.61 -18.21
N GLN A 154 -11.50 -1.78 -17.78
CA GLN A 154 -12.30 -3.03 -17.83
C GLN A 154 -13.50 -2.98 -16.88
N LEU A 155 -13.29 -2.40 -15.68
CA LEU A 155 -14.36 -2.26 -14.70
C LEU A 155 -15.48 -1.34 -15.20
N ILE A 156 -15.13 -0.23 -15.83
CA ILE A 156 -16.09 0.76 -16.38
C ILE A 156 -16.95 0.13 -17.47
N ALA A 157 -16.38 -0.71 -18.32
CA ALA A 157 -17.13 -1.40 -19.37
C ALA A 157 -18.30 -2.25 -18.82
N GLY A 158 -18.08 -2.88 -17.65
CA GLY A 158 -19.13 -3.65 -16.96
C GLY A 158 -19.97 -2.84 -15.95
N HIS A 159 -19.50 -1.67 -15.55
CA HIS A 159 -20.08 -0.85 -14.48
C HIS A 159 -20.07 0.64 -14.83
N PRO A 160 -20.90 1.11 -15.79
CA PRO A 160 -20.85 2.48 -16.32
C PRO A 160 -21.16 3.58 -15.28
N ASN A 161 -21.69 3.21 -14.11
CA ASN A 161 -22.10 4.15 -13.06
C ASN A 161 -21.14 4.20 -11.87
N LEU A 162 -19.85 3.94 -12.10
CA LEU A 162 -18.83 4.08 -11.04
C LEU A 162 -18.73 5.51 -10.49
N LYS A 163 -19.12 6.53 -11.26
CA LYS A 163 -19.17 7.93 -10.80
C LYS A 163 -20.16 8.17 -9.65
N ASP A 164 -21.18 7.31 -9.52
CA ASP A 164 -22.23 7.45 -8.50
C ASP A 164 -21.88 6.69 -7.20
N ILE A 165 -20.67 6.13 -7.12
CA ILE A 165 -20.21 5.41 -5.95
C ILE A 165 -19.56 6.40 -4.97
N HIS A 166 -19.94 6.27 -3.69
CA HIS A 166 -19.23 6.86 -2.57
C HIS A 166 -18.56 5.74 -1.77
N PHE A 167 -17.30 5.94 -1.49
CA PHE A 167 -16.57 5.05 -0.60
C PHE A 167 -16.84 5.41 0.85
N ASP A 168 -16.83 4.40 1.70
CA ASP A 168 -16.95 4.53 3.14
C ASP A 168 -15.70 5.27 3.69
N VAL A 169 -15.93 6.25 4.53
CA VAL A 169 -14.89 7.13 5.14
C VAL A 169 -14.58 6.64 6.53
#